data_5e2697f9bee83006419413ce851b5ca7
#
_entry.id   5e2697f9bee83006419413ce851b5ca7
#
_cell.length_a   1.000
_cell.length_b   1.000
_cell.length_c   1.000
_cell.angle_alpha   90.00
_cell.angle_beta   90.00
_cell.angle_gamma   90.00
#
_symmetry.space_group_name_H-M   'P 1'
#
loop_
_entity.id
_entity.type
_entity.pdbx_description
1 polymer ?
#
loop_
_entity_poly.entity_id
_entity_poly.type
_entity_poly.pdbx_seq_one_letter_code
_entity_poly.pdbx_strand_id
1 'polypeptide(L)'
;LCRSDLLLLDEPTNHLDLDAVIWLEGWLRSYRGTLILISHDRDFLDRVVNRIIHIENGKLNEYSGGYSDFELQRAEQLAQQQSLYEKQQVALSHMQSYIDRFRYKASKARQAQSRLKAMERMERILPAHVDSQFQFSFREPDALPTPLMVMENLSAGYGDKLILEKIKLNLVPGSRIGLLGRNGAGKSTFIKLLAGELVPRSGKLELARGVKIGYFAQHQLE
;
A
#
# COMPACT_ATOMS: atom_id res chain seq x y z
N LEU A 1 -16.30 18.25 14.68
CA LEU A 1 -15.62 19.01 13.61
C LEU A 1 -16.10 20.46 13.67
N CYS A 2 -15.17 21.43 13.74
CA CYS A 2 -15.49 22.84 13.72
C CYS A 2 -15.93 23.29 12.30
N ARG A 3 -16.69 24.39 12.22
CA ARG A 3 -16.92 25.04 10.92
C ARG A 3 -15.60 25.59 10.41
N SER A 4 -15.20 25.17 9.23
CA SER A 4 -13.95 25.56 8.61
C SER A 4 -14.13 25.72 7.11
N ASP A 5 -13.39 26.65 6.50
CA ASP A 5 -13.35 26.85 5.05
C ASP A 5 -12.31 25.90 4.41
N LEU A 6 -11.28 25.53 5.18
CA LEU A 6 -10.24 24.56 4.82
C LEU A 6 -10.18 23.48 5.91
N LEU A 7 -10.36 22.24 5.52
CA LEU A 7 -10.29 21.07 6.37
C LEU A 7 -9.06 20.25 5.99
N LEU A 8 -8.20 20.00 6.98
CA LEU A 8 -6.99 19.18 6.83
C LEU A 8 -7.17 17.90 7.64
N LEU A 9 -7.06 16.75 6.98
CA LEU A 9 -7.22 15.44 7.60
C LEU A 9 -6.00 14.57 7.29
N ASP A 10 -5.43 13.99 8.35
CA ASP A 10 -4.31 13.04 8.26
C ASP A 10 -4.79 11.69 8.75
N GLU A 11 -4.84 10.71 7.83
CA GLU A 11 -5.29 9.32 8.06
C GLU A 11 -6.61 9.22 8.87
N PRO A 12 -7.70 9.90 8.46
CA PRO A 12 -8.91 10.00 9.28
C PRO A 12 -9.67 8.67 9.40
N THR A 13 -9.36 7.69 8.58
CA THR A 13 -9.97 6.35 8.62
C THR A 13 -9.31 5.43 9.63
N ASN A 14 -8.12 5.79 10.13
CA ASN A 14 -7.42 4.99 11.12
C ASN A 14 -8.24 4.86 12.40
N HIS A 15 -8.32 3.64 12.93
CA HIS A 15 -9.05 3.30 14.15
C HIS A 15 -10.58 3.44 14.08
N LEU A 16 -11.14 3.79 12.92
CA LEU A 16 -12.59 3.79 12.71
C LEU A 16 -13.07 2.37 12.37
N ASP A 17 -14.29 2.06 12.78
CA ASP A 17 -14.99 0.88 12.27
C ASP A 17 -15.67 1.20 10.91
N LEU A 18 -16.13 0.15 10.24
CA LEU A 18 -16.69 0.28 8.90
C LEU A 18 -17.86 1.27 8.85
N ASP A 19 -18.75 1.25 9.86
CA ASP A 19 -19.90 2.14 9.93
C ASP A 19 -19.47 3.61 10.02
N ALA A 20 -18.44 3.89 10.83
CA ALA A 20 -17.88 5.23 10.98
C ALA A 20 -17.15 5.70 9.72
N VAL A 21 -16.46 4.81 9.00
CA VAL A 21 -15.82 5.14 7.71
C VAL A 21 -16.89 5.50 6.67
N ILE A 22 -17.95 4.71 6.53
CA ILE A 22 -19.05 4.98 5.60
C ILE A 22 -19.73 6.32 5.91
N TRP A 23 -19.96 6.59 7.20
CA TRP A 23 -20.52 7.86 7.63
C TRP A 23 -19.61 9.03 7.29
N LEU A 24 -18.30 8.90 7.57
CA LEU A 24 -17.29 9.93 7.30
C LEU A 24 -17.19 10.22 5.80
N GLU A 25 -17.17 9.18 4.96
CA GLU A 25 -17.19 9.30 3.50
C GLU A 25 -18.39 10.14 3.04
N GLY A 26 -19.60 9.78 3.48
CA GLY A 26 -20.82 10.50 3.13
C GLY A 26 -20.79 11.96 3.58
N TRP A 27 -20.24 12.23 4.77
CA TRP A 27 -20.10 13.58 5.30
C TRP A 27 -19.09 14.41 4.51
N LEU A 28 -17.91 13.84 4.19
CA LEU A 28 -16.86 14.53 3.44
C LEU A 28 -17.29 14.86 2.02
N ARG A 29 -18.06 13.98 1.36
CA ARG A 29 -18.63 14.25 0.03
C ARG A 29 -19.62 15.41 0.01
N SER A 30 -20.28 15.67 1.13
CA SER A 30 -21.21 16.79 1.30
C SER A 30 -20.56 18.07 1.79
N TYR A 31 -19.28 18.02 2.18
CA TYR A 31 -18.53 19.15 2.69
C TYR A 31 -18.31 20.21 1.60
N ARG A 32 -18.70 21.46 1.88
CA ARG A 32 -18.66 22.57 0.91
C ARG A 32 -17.35 23.36 0.89
N GLY A 33 -16.51 23.19 1.91
CA GLY A 33 -15.19 23.86 1.99
C GLY A 33 -14.14 23.11 1.19
N THR A 34 -12.92 23.62 1.23
CA THR A 34 -11.75 22.94 0.65
C THR A 34 -11.27 21.84 1.62
N LEU A 35 -10.97 20.68 1.07
CA LEU A 35 -10.48 19.51 1.81
C LEU A 35 -9.08 19.15 1.31
N ILE A 36 -8.15 18.92 2.24
CA ILE A 36 -6.88 18.23 2.00
C ILE A 36 -6.86 17.00 2.90
N LEU A 37 -6.66 15.84 2.29
CA LEU A 37 -6.78 14.54 2.94
C LEU A 37 -5.54 13.70 2.64
N ILE A 38 -4.93 13.13 3.67
CA ILE A 38 -3.92 12.08 3.55
C ILE A 38 -4.60 10.77 3.91
N SER A 39 -4.49 9.76 3.05
CA SER A 39 -4.97 8.41 3.34
C SER A 39 -4.21 7.35 2.54
N HIS A 40 -4.08 6.15 3.10
CA HIS A 40 -3.59 4.96 2.43
C HIS A 40 -4.73 4.09 1.87
N ASP A 41 -5.97 4.44 2.15
CA ASP A 41 -7.16 3.75 1.65
C ASP A 41 -7.54 4.29 0.25
N ARG A 42 -7.21 3.50 -0.78
CA ARG A 42 -7.43 3.84 -2.18
C ARG A 42 -8.91 4.02 -2.51
N ASP A 43 -9.74 3.10 -2.00
CA ASP A 43 -11.18 3.11 -2.24
C ASP A 43 -11.84 4.34 -1.60
N PHE A 44 -11.37 4.73 -0.42
CA PHE A 44 -11.81 5.93 0.26
C PHE A 44 -11.42 7.20 -0.51
N LEU A 45 -10.17 7.27 -1.01
CA LEU A 45 -9.71 8.39 -1.84
C LEU A 45 -10.54 8.50 -3.11
N ASP A 46 -10.77 7.40 -3.84
CA ASP A 46 -11.58 7.40 -5.08
C ASP A 46 -12.99 7.93 -4.89
N ARG A 47 -13.58 7.74 -3.70
CA ARG A 47 -14.93 8.18 -3.41
C ARG A 47 -15.05 9.61 -2.91
N VAL A 48 -13.97 10.15 -2.30
CA VAL A 48 -14.02 11.44 -1.59
C VAL A 48 -13.33 12.56 -2.35
N VAL A 49 -12.20 12.29 -3.03
CA VAL A 49 -11.40 13.33 -3.66
C VAL A 49 -11.58 13.38 -5.17
N ASN A 50 -11.33 14.56 -5.75
CA ASN A 50 -11.38 14.81 -7.19
C ASN A 50 -10.04 15.29 -7.76
N ARG A 51 -9.00 15.35 -6.92
CA ARG A 51 -7.62 15.68 -7.28
C ARG A 51 -6.67 14.93 -6.37
N ILE A 52 -5.55 14.47 -6.92
CA ILE A 52 -4.46 13.86 -6.18
C ILE A 52 -3.22 14.74 -6.31
N ILE A 53 -2.59 15.02 -5.19
CA ILE A 53 -1.26 15.64 -5.14
C ILE A 53 -0.26 14.58 -4.73
N HIS A 54 0.59 14.19 -5.66
CA HIS A 54 1.64 13.21 -5.44
C HIS A 54 2.96 13.90 -5.11
N ILE A 55 3.56 13.55 -3.98
CA ILE A 55 4.84 14.07 -3.54
C ILE A 55 5.94 13.09 -3.94
N GLU A 56 6.78 13.51 -4.86
CA GLU A 56 7.88 12.68 -5.35
C GLU A 56 9.15 13.54 -5.56
N ASN A 57 10.29 13.07 -5.06
CA ASN A 57 11.58 13.78 -5.15
C ASN A 57 11.52 15.25 -4.69
N GLY A 58 10.74 15.56 -3.65
CA GLY A 58 10.54 16.90 -3.10
C GLY A 58 9.71 17.84 -3.99
N LYS A 59 9.04 17.31 -5.01
CA LYS A 59 8.14 18.04 -5.90
C LYS A 59 6.70 17.60 -5.69
N LEU A 60 5.78 18.52 -5.96
CA LEU A 60 4.35 18.27 -5.93
C LEU A 60 3.86 18.11 -7.37
N ASN A 61 3.32 16.97 -7.70
CA ASN A 61 2.70 16.71 -9.00
C ASN A 61 1.19 16.57 -8.78
N GLU A 62 0.41 17.34 -9.53
CA GLU A 62 -1.05 17.36 -9.45
C GLU A 62 -1.65 16.50 -10.55
N TYR A 63 -2.64 15.68 -10.17
CA TYR A 63 -3.41 14.82 -11.07
C TYR A 63 -4.90 15.06 -10.85
N SER A 64 -5.65 15.09 -11.95
CA SER A 64 -7.11 15.22 -11.91
C SER A 64 -7.77 13.86 -11.73
N GLY A 65 -8.85 13.83 -10.94
CA GLY A 65 -9.60 12.61 -10.66
C GLY A 65 -9.28 11.99 -9.31
N GLY A 66 -9.76 10.76 -9.09
CA GLY A 66 -9.52 9.95 -7.92
C GLY A 66 -8.17 9.22 -7.95
N TYR A 67 -8.01 8.26 -7.05
CA TYR A 67 -6.77 7.47 -6.96
C TYR A 67 -6.57 6.58 -8.19
N SER A 68 -7.63 5.97 -8.71
CA SER A 68 -7.57 5.13 -9.92
C SER A 68 -7.17 5.93 -11.16
N ASP A 69 -7.68 7.16 -11.30
CA ASP A 69 -7.29 8.06 -12.40
C ASP A 69 -5.81 8.46 -12.29
N PHE A 70 -5.35 8.73 -11.06
CA PHE A 70 -3.93 9.01 -10.78
C PHE A 70 -3.02 7.85 -11.18
N GLU A 71 -3.36 6.60 -10.81
CA GLU A 71 -2.57 5.42 -11.18
C GLU A 71 -2.44 5.30 -12.69
N LEU A 72 -3.53 5.51 -13.44
CA LEU A 72 -3.52 5.44 -14.89
C LEU A 72 -2.64 6.55 -15.50
N GLN A 73 -2.85 7.81 -15.11
CA GLN A 73 -2.07 8.94 -15.60
C GLN A 73 -0.57 8.79 -15.29
N ARG A 74 -0.25 8.32 -14.06
CA ARG A 74 1.14 8.05 -13.66
C ARG A 74 1.77 6.94 -14.50
N ALA A 75 1.05 5.84 -14.75
CA ALA A 75 1.53 4.75 -15.60
C ALA A 75 1.82 5.21 -17.03
N GLU A 76 0.95 6.04 -17.61
CA GLU A 76 1.16 6.64 -18.92
C GLU A 76 2.39 7.56 -18.97
N GLN A 77 2.57 8.42 -17.95
CA GLN A 77 3.73 9.30 -17.85
C GLN A 77 5.05 8.52 -17.74
N LEU A 78 5.08 7.47 -16.92
CA LEU A 78 6.25 6.60 -16.77
C LEU A 78 6.57 5.88 -18.10
N ALA A 79 5.57 5.36 -18.80
CA ALA A 79 5.74 4.72 -20.09
C ALA A 79 6.28 5.70 -21.15
N GLN A 80 5.78 6.94 -21.19
CA GLN A 80 6.28 7.99 -22.06
C GLN A 80 7.73 8.35 -21.72
N GLN A 81 8.05 8.55 -20.46
CA GLN A 81 9.42 8.85 -20.00
C GLN A 81 10.39 7.74 -20.40
N GLN A 82 10.01 6.48 -20.21
CA GLN A 82 10.82 5.33 -20.57
C GLN A 82 11.06 5.28 -22.09
N SER A 83 10.02 5.51 -22.90
CA SER A 83 10.15 5.58 -24.36
C SER A 83 11.08 6.70 -24.82
N LEU A 84 10.99 7.88 -24.19
CA LEU A 84 11.87 9.01 -24.50
C LEU A 84 13.33 8.71 -24.08
N TYR A 85 13.53 8.07 -22.94
CA TYR A 85 14.84 7.62 -22.48
C TYR A 85 15.47 6.64 -23.49
N GLU A 86 14.73 5.63 -23.91
CA GLU A 86 15.22 4.62 -24.88
C GLU A 86 15.59 5.26 -26.21
N LYS A 87 14.75 6.15 -26.75
CA LYS A 87 15.04 6.92 -27.98
C LYS A 87 16.29 7.77 -27.82
N GLN A 88 16.47 8.42 -26.66
CA GLN A 88 17.67 9.22 -26.39
C GLN A 88 18.91 8.33 -26.30
N GLN A 89 18.84 7.15 -25.64
CA GLN A 89 19.96 6.22 -25.57
C GLN A 89 20.40 5.73 -26.97
N VAL A 90 19.45 5.42 -27.84
CA VAL A 90 19.74 5.05 -29.24
C VAL A 90 20.42 6.20 -29.98
N ALA A 91 19.90 7.43 -29.84
CA ALA A 91 20.50 8.61 -30.48
C ALA A 91 21.93 8.89 -29.96
N LEU A 92 22.15 8.79 -28.65
CA LEU A 92 23.47 8.94 -28.04
C LEU A 92 24.46 7.87 -28.54
N SER A 93 24.03 6.61 -28.61
CA SER A 93 24.83 5.49 -29.13
C SER A 93 25.24 5.74 -30.61
N HIS A 94 24.30 6.18 -31.44
CA HIS A 94 24.61 6.54 -32.83
C HIS A 94 25.60 7.73 -32.93
N MET A 95 25.43 8.77 -32.12
CA MET A 95 26.37 9.91 -32.11
C MET A 95 27.75 9.45 -31.66
N GLN A 96 27.83 8.66 -30.58
CA GLN A 96 29.08 8.12 -30.08
C GLN A 96 29.81 7.25 -31.14
N SER A 97 29.09 6.33 -31.79
CA SER A 97 29.63 5.48 -32.84
C SER A 97 30.17 6.29 -34.03
N TYR A 98 29.51 7.39 -34.39
CA TYR A 98 29.99 8.29 -35.42
C TYR A 98 31.27 9.03 -34.97
N ILE A 99 31.31 9.54 -33.76
CA ILE A 99 32.49 10.24 -33.18
C ILE A 99 33.69 9.27 -33.17
N ASP A 100 33.52 8.05 -32.67
CA ASP A 100 34.59 7.05 -32.57
C ASP A 100 35.14 6.66 -33.94
N ARG A 101 34.28 6.52 -34.97
CA ARG A 101 34.70 6.19 -36.32
C ARG A 101 35.42 7.31 -37.04
N PHE A 102 35.07 8.56 -36.78
CA PHE A 102 35.53 9.70 -37.59
C PHE A 102 36.41 10.71 -36.84
N ARG A 103 36.65 10.53 -35.56
CA ARG A 103 37.49 11.41 -34.72
C ARG A 103 38.87 11.70 -35.31
N TYR A 104 39.48 10.72 -35.94
CA TYR A 104 40.84 10.80 -36.47
C TYR A 104 40.91 11.11 -37.99
N LYS A 105 39.78 11.27 -38.66
CA LYS A 105 39.75 11.62 -40.08
C LYS A 105 39.68 13.12 -40.29
N ALA A 106 40.74 13.75 -40.81
CA ALA A 106 40.84 15.20 -40.97
C ALA A 106 39.63 15.82 -41.67
N SER A 107 39.10 15.19 -42.74
CA SER A 107 37.95 15.68 -43.50
C SER A 107 36.62 15.70 -42.73
N LYS A 108 36.48 14.88 -41.66
CA LYS A 108 35.25 14.75 -40.85
C LYS A 108 35.42 15.18 -39.42
N ALA A 109 36.63 15.56 -38.97
CA ALA A 109 36.93 15.96 -37.61
C ALA A 109 36.02 17.08 -37.08
N ARG A 110 35.74 18.07 -37.95
CA ARG A 110 34.85 19.22 -37.60
C ARG A 110 33.42 18.75 -37.33
N GLN A 111 32.92 17.79 -38.11
CA GLN A 111 31.57 17.20 -37.89
C GLN A 111 31.51 16.34 -36.62
N ALA A 112 32.57 15.55 -36.36
CA ALA A 112 32.65 14.78 -35.13
C ALA A 112 32.69 15.68 -33.87
N GLN A 113 33.44 16.79 -33.94
CA GLN A 113 33.51 17.78 -32.85
C GLN A 113 32.17 18.52 -32.64
N SER A 114 31.43 18.83 -33.70
CA SER A 114 30.10 19.40 -33.61
C SER A 114 29.10 18.47 -32.93
N ARG A 115 29.15 17.15 -33.26
CA ARG A 115 28.30 16.12 -32.62
C ARG A 115 28.65 15.90 -31.16
N LEU A 116 29.94 15.93 -30.81
CA LEU A 116 30.39 15.86 -29.42
C LEU A 116 29.80 17.01 -28.58
N LYS A 117 29.90 18.25 -29.10
CA LYS A 117 29.31 19.43 -28.43
C LYS A 117 27.78 19.32 -28.33
N ALA A 118 27.10 18.75 -29.34
CA ALA A 118 25.66 18.52 -29.28
C ALA A 118 25.29 17.51 -28.20
N MET A 119 26.05 16.42 -28.08
CA MET A 119 25.86 15.39 -27.07
C MET A 119 26.11 15.94 -25.64
N GLU A 120 27.12 16.79 -25.45
CA GLU A 120 27.41 17.43 -24.16
C GLU A 120 26.33 18.43 -23.72
N ARG A 121 25.62 19.05 -24.66
CA ARG A 121 24.52 19.99 -24.40
C ARG A 121 23.17 19.31 -24.24
N MET A 122 23.07 18.04 -24.55
CA MET A 122 21.81 17.30 -24.49
C MET A 122 21.44 17.06 -23.02
N GLU A 123 20.27 17.52 -22.63
CA GLU A 123 19.70 17.25 -21.31
C GLU A 123 19.42 15.72 -21.21
N ARG A 124 19.98 15.10 -20.20
CA ARG A 124 19.83 13.63 -20.02
C ARG A 124 18.47 13.31 -19.39
N ILE A 125 17.69 12.56 -20.13
CA ILE A 125 16.46 11.98 -19.62
C ILE A 125 16.85 10.81 -18.69
N LEU A 126 16.32 10.83 -17.47
CA LEU A 126 16.51 9.71 -16.54
C LEU A 126 15.55 8.58 -16.89
N PRO A 127 15.92 7.30 -16.67
CA PRO A 127 15.00 6.19 -16.82
C PRO A 127 13.81 6.38 -15.87
N ALA A 128 12.66 5.87 -16.28
CA ALA A 128 11.50 5.85 -15.40
C ALA A 128 11.83 5.02 -14.14
N HIS A 129 11.76 5.65 -12.99
CA HIS A 129 11.86 4.92 -11.71
C HIS A 129 10.55 4.19 -11.50
N VAL A 130 10.54 2.90 -11.77
CA VAL A 130 9.50 2.01 -11.29
C VAL A 130 10.01 1.48 -9.95
N ASP A 131 9.30 1.81 -8.87
CA ASP A 131 9.60 1.24 -7.55
C ASP A 131 9.64 -0.28 -7.70
N SER A 132 10.76 -0.89 -7.31
CA SER A 132 10.90 -2.34 -7.36
C SER A 132 9.81 -2.95 -6.49
N GLN A 133 8.96 -3.77 -7.07
CA GLN A 133 7.97 -4.51 -6.29
C GLN A 133 8.69 -5.32 -5.22
N PHE A 134 8.40 -4.99 -3.98
CA PHE A 134 8.91 -5.76 -2.84
C PHE A 134 8.29 -7.16 -2.92
N GLN A 135 9.10 -8.17 -3.23
CA GLN A 135 8.66 -9.56 -3.31
C GLN A 135 9.28 -10.34 -2.16
N PHE A 136 8.43 -10.95 -1.36
CA PHE A 136 8.85 -11.93 -0.37
C PHE A 136 7.88 -13.11 -0.37
N SER A 137 8.36 -14.25 0.06
CA SER A 137 7.53 -15.45 0.21
C SER A 137 7.68 -15.97 1.63
N PHE A 138 6.57 -16.39 2.22
CA PHE A 138 6.59 -17.14 3.46
C PHE A 138 6.93 -18.59 3.18
N ARG A 139 7.62 -19.25 4.13
CA ARG A 139 7.82 -20.71 4.06
C ARG A 139 6.49 -21.40 4.20
N GLU A 140 6.22 -22.35 3.31
CA GLU A 140 5.04 -23.21 3.43
C GLU A 140 5.21 -24.16 4.62
N PRO A 141 4.15 -24.44 5.39
CA PRO A 141 4.20 -25.42 6.47
C PRO A 141 4.30 -26.83 5.90
N ASP A 142 5.12 -27.69 6.52
CA ASP A 142 5.39 -29.06 6.06
C ASP A 142 4.16 -29.97 6.15
N ALA A 143 3.28 -29.75 7.13
CA ALA A 143 2.04 -30.49 7.30
C ALA A 143 1.02 -29.67 8.09
N LEU A 144 -0.23 -29.68 7.67
CA LEU A 144 -1.33 -28.98 8.34
C LEU A 144 -2.35 -29.99 8.86
N PRO A 145 -2.48 -30.15 10.19
CA PRO A 145 -3.52 -31.01 10.78
C PRO A 145 -4.92 -30.42 10.52
N THR A 146 -5.91 -31.30 10.44
CA THR A 146 -7.30 -30.89 10.27
C THR A 146 -8.14 -31.48 11.41
N PRO A 147 -8.79 -30.63 12.21
CA PRO A 147 -8.75 -29.17 12.25
C PRO A 147 -7.44 -28.62 12.83
N LEU A 148 -7.12 -27.35 12.53
CA LEU A 148 -5.99 -26.63 13.15
C LEU A 148 -6.30 -26.27 14.61
N MET A 149 -7.53 -25.81 14.85
CA MET A 149 -8.00 -25.37 16.16
C MET A 149 -9.50 -25.63 16.30
N VAL A 150 -9.90 -26.07 17.48
CA VAL A 150 -11.30 -26.32 17.85
C VAL A 150 -11.67 -25.47 19.06
N MET A 151 -12.78 -24.78 18.96
CA MET A 151 -13.38 -24.00 20.05
C MET A 151 -14.77 -24.50 20.36
N GLU A 152 -15.02 -24.83 21.63
CA GLU A 152 -16.31 -25.33 22.10
C GLU A 152 -16.77 -24.52 23.32
N ASN A 153 -17.90 -23.82 23.19
CA ASN A 153 -18.51 -23.00 24.23
C ASN A 153 -17.51 -22.06 24.93
N LEU A 154 -16.58 -21.51 24.13
CA LEU A 154 -15.46 -20.72 24.63
C LEU A 154 -15.94 -19.33 25.04
N SER A 155 -15.55 -18.86 26.21
CA SER A 155 -15.86 -17.52 26.70
C SER A 155 -14.60 -16.86 27.23
N ALA A 156 -14.47 -15.56 26.96
CA ALA A 156 -13.28 -14.78 27.33
C ALA A 156 -13.63 -13.32 27.67
N GLY A 157 -12.77 -12.68 28.47
CA GLY A 157 -12.92 -11.31 28.89
C GLY A 157 -11.79 -10.85 29.80
N TYR A 158 -11.89 -9.65 30.31
CA TYR A 158 -10.88 -9.02 31.20
C TYR A 158 -11.48 -8.68 32.56
N GLY A 159 -10.73 -8.94 33.64
CA GLY A 159 -11.24 -8.76 35.02
C GLY A 159 -12.61 -9.42 35.15
N ASP A 160 -13.63 -8.78 35.64
CA ASP A 160 -14.99 -9.33 35.79
C ASP A 160 -15.87 -9.21 34.54
N LYS A 161 -15.39 -8.49 33.53
CA LYS A 161 -16.16 -8.24 32.31
C LYS A 161 -15.97 -9.36 31.31
N LEU A 162 -17.06 -10.05 30.99
CA LEU A 162 -17.14 -11.02 29.89
C LEU A 162 -17.36 -10.25 28.56
N ILE A 163 -16.57 -10.56 27.55
CA ILE A 163 -16.61 -9.88 26.24
C ILE A 163 -17.08 -10.82 25.15
N LEU A 164 -16.62 -12.06 25.20
CA LEU A 164 -16.93 -13.10 24.25
C LEU A 164 -17.58 -14.26 24.98
N GLU A 165 -18.70 -14.74 24.46
CA GLU A 165 -19.50 -15.79 25.09
C GLU A 165 -19.83 -16.90 24.11
N LYS A 166 -19.72 -18.15 24.60
CA LYS A 166 -20.20 -19.35 23.94
C LYS A 166 -19.75 -19.50 22.48
N ILE A 167 -18.50 -19.10 22.20
CA ILE A 167 -17.93 -19.23 20.85
C ILE A 167 -17.79 -20.71 20.51
N LYS A 168 -18.28 -21.05 19.31
CA LYS A 168 -18.10 -22.38 18.72
C LYS A 168 -17.58 -22.18 17.31
N LEU A 169 -16.34 -22.57 17.06
CA LEU A 169 -15.69 -22.40 15.76
C LEU A 169 -14.59 -23.43 15.58
N ASN A 170 -14.48 -23.98 14.38
CA ASN A 170 -13.39 -24.86 13.98
C ASN A 170 -12.59 -24.17 12.88
N LEU A 171 -11.28 -24.08 13.06
CA LEU A 171 -10.38 -23.56 12.06
C LEU A 171 -9.75 -24.72 11.28
N VAL A 172 -9.89 -24.70 9.98
CA VAL A 172 -9.34 -25.74 9.10
C VAL A 172 -8.29 -25.15 8.16
N PRO A 173 -7.33 -25.94 7.67
CA PRO A 173 -6.33 -25.49 6.72
C PRO A 173 -6.94 -24.80 5.49
N GLY A 174 -6.29 -23.73 5.02
CA GLY A 174 -6.75 -22.96 3.86
C GLY A 174 -7.88 -21.98 4.11
N SER A 175 -8.49 -21.95 5.30
CA SER A 175 -9.49 -20.94 5.65
C SER A 175 -8.91 -19.53 5.69
N ARG A 176 -9.61 -18.58 5.08
CA ARG A 176 -9.29 -17.14 5.14
C ARG A 176 -10.50 -16.42 5.70
N ILE A 177 -10.40 -15.95 6.95
CA ILE A 177 -11.54 -15.47 7.72
C ILE A 177 -11.37 -13.96 7.99
N GLY A 178 -12.30 -13.15 7.50
CA GLY A 178 -12.44 -11.74 7.87
C GLY A 178 -13.24 -11.60 9.15
N LEU A 179 -12.71 -10.88 10.16
CA LEU A 179 -13.39 -10.62 11.42
C LEU A 179 -13.96 -9.20 11.43
N LEU A 180 -15.27 -9.08 11.32
CA LEU A 180 -15.99 -7.80 11.28
C LEU A 180 -16.74 -7.53 12.59
N GLY A 181 -16.95 -6.26 12.89
CA GLY A 181 -17.69 -5.81 14.05
C GLY A 181 -17.29 -4.39 14.48
N ARG A 182 -18.18 -3.73 15.22
CA ARG A 182 -17.97 -2.38 15.75
C ARG A 182 -16.75 -2.29 16.66
N ASN A 183 -16.25 -1.08 16.89
CA ASN A 183 -15.19 -0.86 17.88
C ASN A 183 -15.69 -1.27 19.27
N GLY A 184 -14.85 -2.00 20.02
CA GLY A 184 -15.24 -2.56 21.30
C GLY A 184 -16.02 -3.88 21.25
N ALA A 185 -16.36 -4.42 20.07
CA ALA A 185 -17.10 -5.68 19.94
C ALA A 185 -16.32 -6.95 20.35
N GLY A 186 -15.03 -6.82 20.66
CA GLY A 186 -14.22 -7.96 21.09
C GLY A 186 -13.34 -8.58 20.01
N LYS A 187 -13.16 -7.94 18.82
CA LYS A 187 -12.30 -8.44 17.74
C LYS A 187 -10.88 -8.72 18.21
N SER A 188 -10.23 -7.74 18.83
CA SER A 188 -8.87 -7.89 19.37
C SER A 188 -8.81 -8.90 20.52
N THR A 189 -9.85 -8.97 21.34
CA THR A 189 -9.97 -9.99 22.40
C THR A 189 -9.98 -11.40 21.82
N PHE A 190 -10.71 -11.60 20.71
CA PHE A 190 -10.76 -12.89 20.01
C PHE A 190 -9.39 -13.26 19.43
N ILE A 191 -8.71 -12.34 18.76
CA ILE A 191 -7.37 -12.60 18.19
C ILE A 191 -6.36 -12.93 19.31
N LYS A 192 -6.35 -12.16 20.41
CA LYS A 192 -5.48 -12.44 21.57
C LYS A 192 -5.75 -13.79 22.20
N LEU A 193 -7.02 -14.21 22.25
CA LEU A 193 -7.42 -15.54 22.72
C LEU A 193 -6.84 -16.65 21.80
N LEU A 194 -6.93 -16.48 20.48
CA LEU A 194 -6.35 -17.41 19.51
C LEU A 194 -4.82 -17.44 19.57
N ALA A 195 -4.19 -16.28 19.77
CA ALA A 195 -2.74 -16.16 19.90
C ALA A 195 -2.19 -16.76 21.21
N GLY A 196 -3.08 -17.08 22.17
CA GLY A 196 -2.67 -17.57 23.49
C GLY A 196 -2.25 -16.50 24.47
N GLU A 197 -2.42 -15.21 24.14
CA GLU A 197 -2.17 -14.07 25.06
C GLU A 197 -3.28 -13.90 26.10
N LEU A 198 -4.45 -14.44 25.84
CA LEU A 198 -5.59 -14.40 26.73
C LEU A 198 -6.06 -15.82 27.04
N VAL A 199 -6.20 -16.13 28.33
CA VAL A 199 -6.70 -17.44 28.78
C VAL A 199 -8.23 -17.45 28.72
N PRO A 200 -8.88 -18.49 28.18
CA PRO A 200 -10.32 -18.61 28.20
C PRO A 200 -10.84 -18.74 29.65
N ARG A 201 -11.99 -18.13 29.92
CA ARG A 201 -12.65 -18.24 31.21
C ARG A 201 -13.46 -19.52 31.35
N SER A 202 -14.04 -19.96 30.24
CA SER A 202 -14.82 -21.19 30.19
C SER A 202 -14.81 -21.77 28.78
N GLY A 203 -15.19 -23.01 28.64
CA GLY A 203 -15.18 -23.73 27.38
C GLY A 203 -13.84 -24.37 27.06
N LYS A 204 -13.69 -24.87 25.85
CA LYS A 204 -12.55 -25.66 25.43
C LYS A 204 -11.90 -24.98 24.20
N LEU A 205 -10.58 -24.77 24.27
CA LEU A 205 -9.75 -24.33 23.16
C LEU A 205 -8.67 -25.38 22.93
N GLU A 206 -8.74 -26.07 21.82
CA GLU A 206 -7.76 -27.09 21.45
C GLU A 206 -7.01 -26.68 20.19
N LEU A 207 -5.69 -26.55 20.33
CA LEU A 207 -4.77 -26.38 19.22
C LEU A 207 -4.21 -27.74 18.82
N ALA A 208 -4.25 -28.08 17.55
CA ALA A 208 -3.68 -29.33 17.06
C ALA A 208 -2.15 -29.34 17.24
N ARG A 209 -1.61 -30.52 17.52
CA ARG A 209 -0.19 -30.71 17.80
C ARG A 209 0.67 -30.27 16.61
N GLY A 210 1.69 -29.48 16.90
CA GLY A 210 2.65 -29.01 15.90
C GLY A 210 2.23 -27.75 15.14
N VAL A 211 1.01 -27.23 15.37
CA VAL A 211 0.60 -25.94 14.80
C VAL A 211 1.35 -24.80 15.46
N LYS A 212 1.95 -23.94 14.63
CA LYS A 212 2.61 -22.71 15.07
C LYS A 212 1.73 -21.53 14.70
N ILE A 213 1.44 -20.64 15.64
CA ILE A 213 0.64 -19.45 15.43
C ILE A 213 1.59 -18.28 15.23
N GLY A 214 1.49 -17.58 14.10
CA GLY A 214 2.09 -16.28 13.90
C GLY A 214 1.07 -15.20 14.25
N TYR A 215 1.43 -14.25 15.10
CA TYR A 215 0.56 -13.14 15.48
C TYR A 215 1.27 -11.81 15.22
N PHE A 216 0.63 -10.95 14.43
CA PHE A 216 1.08 -9.59 14.17
C PHE A 216 0.12 -8.62 14.85
N ALA A 217 0.57 -7.96 15.89
CA ALA A 217 -0.23 -7.01 16.67
C ALA A 217 -0.12 -5.58 16.10
N GLN A 218 -1.16 -4.78 16.33
CA GLN A 218 -1.23 -3.39 15.87
C GLN A 218 -0.10 -2.49 16.41
N HIS A 219 0.50 -2.84 17.56
CA HIS A 219 1.53 -2.07 18.28
C HIS A 219 2.85 -2.86 18.47
N GLN A 220 3.24 -3.67 17.52
CA GLN A 220 4.48 -4.47 17.62
C GLN A 220 5.75 -3.72 17.17
N LEU A 221 5.69 -2.40 17.01
CA LEU A 221 6.81 -1.54 16.59
C LEU A 221 7.38 -0.71 17.77
N GLU A 222 7.44 -1.27 18.98
CA GLU A 222 8.29 -0.75 20.06
C GLU A 222 9.46 -1.68 20.33
#